data_efdfcc8b67102f479532c36228966ccf
#
_entry.id   efdfcc8b67102f479532c36228966ccf
#
_cell.length_a   1.000
_cell.length_b   1.000
_cell.length_c   1.000
_cell.angle_alpha   90.00
_cell.angle_beta   90.00
_cell.angle_gamma   90.00
#
_symmetry.space_group_name_H-M   'P 1'
#
loop_
_entity.id
_entity.type
_entity.pdbx_description
1 polymer ?
#
loop_
_entity_poly.entity_id
_entity_poly.type
_entity_poly.pdbx_seq_one_letter_code
_entity_poly.pdbx_strand_id
1 'polypeptide(L)'
;MRLLGALGVGEHHEEAGTGMTMQKIASWILAAGILPVSAGALGRMQSDDGSRARPTNAAPLAPVRLNADGNFRIGPPYVADPAFTANPDVPKGRVIRFTMNSAESKFFPTAPVGRPGGPGRGRGEPAAEPVEPPQHQTFQRQVAVYVPPGYVPNTPAPFIVVQDERWFVPEDAPAGADGKPRTDLPFMPVMLDNLISQRRIPSIVAVLLSPGPGGQRTIEYDTVSDRYVNFVETEVLPRITRDYQVAFTTDPEGRAAFGESSGAAAALTMAWLHPNLYHRVISYSGTFVALQRNATAPNGAWDFHQTFIPNSERKPLRVWLHVSENDLGATSPAEQMRNWVVANNRMAAALKAKGYPYQFVFSEASGHVERAVEMQTLPEAFEWVWKGYKPAGR
;
A
#
# COMPACT_ATOMS: atom_id res chain seq x y z
N MET A 1 32.76 52.52 -27.60
CA MET A 1 32.86 52.23 -29.04
C MET A 1 31.68 51.30 -29.34
N ARG A 2 30.49 51.88 -29.72
CA ARG A 2 29.96 52.07 -31.07
C ARG A 2 30.02 50.76 -31.90
N LEU A 3 28.95 50.23 -32.46
CA LEU A 3 27.68 50.63 -33.11
C LEU A 3 26.85 49.36 -33.33
N LEU A 4 25.54 49.29 -33.08
CA LEU A 4 24.40 49.68 -33.95
C LEU A 4 24.25 48.96 -35.29
N GLY A 5 23.03 48.42 -35.50
CA GLY A 5 22.38 48.10 -36.76
C GLY A 5 21.31 47.03 -36.55
N ALA A 6 20.08 47.28 -36.33
CA ALA A 6 18.96 47.99 -37.01
C ALA A 6 18.34 47.17 -38.18
N LEU A 7 17.07 46.80 -37.98
CA LEU A 7 15.86 46.89 -38.82
C LEU A 7 15.70 45.92 -40.02
N GLY A 8 14.54 45.34 -40.09
CA GLY A 8 13.87 44.78 -41.25
C GLY A 8 12.43 44.37 -40.95
N VAL A 9 11.55 45.31 -41.16
CA VAL A 9 10.07 45.20 -41.15
C VAL A 9 9.61 44.63 -42.48
N GLY A 10 8.56 43.85 -42.51
CA GLY A 10 7.88 43.41 -43.70
C GLY A 10 6.47 42.88 -43.37
N GLU A 11 5.52 43.76 -43.65
CA GLU A 11 4.07 43.59 -43.51
C GLU A 11 3.43 42.84 -44.69
N HIS A 12 2.20 42.35 -44.41
CA HIS A 12 1.02 42.12 -45.26
C HIS A 12 0.94 40.91 -46.16
N HIS A 13 -0.10 40.07 -45.95
CA HIS A 13 -1.35 40.14 -46.71
C HIS A 13 -2.45 39.27 -46.10
N GLU A 14 -3.63 39.90 -45.96
CA GLU A 14 -4.96 39.31 -45.79
C GLU A 14 -5.41 38.56 -47.06
N GLU A 15 -6.29 37.58 -46.90
CA GLU A 15 -7.59 37.32 -47.60
C GLU A 15 -8.16 36.04 -47.02
N ALA A 16 -9.26 36.09 -46.34
CA ALA A 16 -10.68 36.18 -46.72
C ALA A 16 -11.26 34.88 -47.33
N GLY A 17 -12.17 34.31 -46.60
CA GLY A 17 -13.49 33.92 -47.03
C GLY A 17 -13.72 32.47 -47.46
N THR A 18 -14.53 31.83 -46.82
CA THR A 18 -15.87 31.41 -47.21
C THR A 18 -16.39 30.29 -46.31
N GLY A 19 -17.51 30.55 -45.72
CA GLY A 19 -18.32 29.59 -44.99
C GLY A 19 -19.08 28.65 -45.94
N MET A 20 -19.43 27.51 -45.42
CA MET A 20 -20.54 26.72 -45.99
C MET A 20 -21.23 25.90 -44.90
N THR A 21 -22.46 26.14 -44.86
CA THR A 21 -23.67 25.70 -44.21
C THR A 21 -23.83 24.20 -43.92
N MET A 22 -24.56 23.97 -42.84
CA MET A 22 -25.33 22.75 -42.49
C MET A 22 -25.97 22.06 -43.68
N GLN A 23 -25.89 20.74 -43.70
CA GLN A 23 -26.96 19.94 -44.33
C GLN A 23 -27.21 18.66 -43.52
N LYS A 24 -28.48 18.58 -43.12
CA LYS A 24 -29.21 17.44 -42.53
C LYS A 24 -29.15 16.23 -43.45
N ILE A 25 -28.99 15.02 -42.94
CA ILE A 25 -29.44 13.82 -43.58
C ILE A 25 -30.23 12.98 -42.58
N ALA A 26 -31.44 12.65 -43.07
CA ALA A 26 -32.55 12.07 -42.36
C ALA A 26 -32.44 10.53 -42.19
N SER A 27 -33.08 10.09 -41.16
CA SER A 27 -33.88 8.88 -40.94
C SER A 27 -33.89 7.76 -42.00
N TRP A 28 -33.57 6.54 -41.55
CA TRP A 28 -34.22 5.33 -42.07
C TRP A 28 -34.83 4.54 -40.92
N ILE A 29 -36.19 4.53 -40.91
CA ILE A 29 -37.02 3.62 -40.14
C ILE A 29 -37.22 2.37 -41.02
N LEU A 30 -36.96 1.20 -40.48
CA LEU A 30 -37.46 -0.05 -41.04
C LEU A 30 -38.26 -0.78 -39.95
N ALA A 31 -39.56 -0.85 -40.22
CA ALA A 31 -40.54 -1.59 -39.45
C ALA A 31 -40.45 -3.08 -39.78
N ALA A 32 -40.54 -3.94 -38.76
CA ALA A 32 -40.94 -5.33 -38.98
C ALA A 32 -41.68 -5.88 -37.74
N GLY A 33 -42.96 -6.13 -37.94
CA GLY A 33 -43.66 -7.33 -37.57
C GLY A 33 -44.02 -7.55 -36.09
N ILE A 34 -45.22 -7.04 -35.70
CA ILE A 34 -45.96 -7.50 -34.52
C ILE A 34 -46.78 -8.74 -34.93
N LEU A 35 -46.57 -9.87 -34.25
CA LEU A 35 -47.54 -10.96 -34.21
C LEU A 35 -48.11 -11.08 -32.80
N PRO A 36 -49.43 -11.28 -32.64
CA PRO A 36 -50.05 -11.40 -31.32
C PRO A 36 -49.94 -12.83 -30.79
N VAL A 37 -49.47 -12.95 -29.54
CA VAL A 37 -49.63 -14.21 -28.79
C VAL A 37 -50.75 -14.04 -27.79
N SER A 38 -51.66 -14.98 -27.90
CA SER A 38 -52.91 -15.16 -27.19
C SER A 38 -52.77 -15.21 -25.67
N ALA A 39 -53.72 -14.58 -24.99
CA ALA A 39 -53.97 -14.69 -23.57
C ALA A 39 -54.39 -16.13 -23.20
N GLY A 40 -53.71 -16.69 -22.23
CA GLY A 40 -54.07 -17.99 -21.65
C GLY A 40 -53.50 -18.16 -20.25
N ALA A 41 -54.43 -18.28 -19.27
CA ALA A 41 -54.27 -18.86 -17.94
C ALA A 41 -53.51 -18.03 -16.87
N LEU A 42 -54.30 -17.29 -16.09
CA LEU A 42 -54.00 -16.90 -14.71
C LEU A 42 -53.88 -18.16 -13.81
N GLY A 43 -52.66 -18.63 -13.63
CA GLY A 43 -52.29 -19.55 -12.53
C GLY A 43 -51.78 -18.73 -11.35
N ARG A 44 -52.47 -18.79 -10.22
CA ARG A 44 -52.01 -18.29 -8.92
C ARG A 44 -50.67 -18.95 -8.61
N MET A 45 -49.58 -18.22 -8.68
CA MET A 45 -48.33 -18.63 -8.06
C MET A 45 -48.43 -18.30 -6.57
N GLN A 46 -48.55 -19.35 -5.75
CA GLN A 46 -48.25 -19.30 -4.33
C GLN A 46 -46.81 -18.87 -4.15
N SER A 47 -46.59 -17.86 -3.30
CA SER A 47 -45.28 -17.45 -2.80
C SER A 47 -44.74 -18.60 -1.94
N ASP A 48 -43.86 -19.38 -2.52
CA ASP A 48 -43.03 -20.32 -1.76
C ASP A 48 -41.97 -19.51 -1.06
N ASP A 49 -42.19 -19.25 0.22
CA ASP A 49 -41.21 -18.68 1.15
C ASP A 49 -40.17 -19.77 1.44
N GLY A 50 -39.30 -19.97 0.47
CA GLY A 50 -38.16 -20.86 0.56
C GLY A 50 -37.01 -20.24 1.31
N SER A 51 -37.15 -20.01 2.60
CA SER A 51 -35.99 -19.89 3.51
C SER A 51 -35.21 -21.22 3.50
N ARG A 52 -34.43 -21.43 2.45
CA ARG A 52 -33.41 -22.47 2.46
C ARG A 52 -32.38 -22.08 3.50
N ALA A 53 -32.51 -22.62 4.71
CA ALA A 53 -31.48 -22.63 5.70
C ALA A 53 -30.17 -23.11 5.02
N ARG A 54 -29.15 -22.25 4.99
CA ARG A 54 -27.79 -22.64 4.61
C ARG A 54 -27.38 -23.81 5.52
N PRO A 55 -26.82 -24.89 4.99
CA PRO A 55 -26.28 -25.94 5.82
C PRO A 55 -25.17 -25.34 6.70
N THR A 56 -25.39 -25.35 7.99
CA THR A 56 -24.53 -24.76 9.03
C THR A 56 -23.30 -25.61 9.36
N ASN A 57 -22.90 -26.55 8.50
CA ASN A 57 -21.78 -27.48 8.74
C ASN A 57 -20.81 -27.61 7.58
N ALA A 58 -20.58 -26.56 6.79
CA ALA A 58 -19.41 -26.57 5.91
C ALA A 58 -18.18 -26.30 6.78
N ALA A 59 -17.21 -27.22 6.79
CA ALA A 59 -15.91 -26.97 7.40
C ALA A 59 -15.32 -25.66 6.86
N PRO A 60 -14.65 -24.83 7.67
CA PRO A 60 -14.02 -23.62 7.21
C PRO A 60 -13.14 -23.91 6.00
N LEU A 61 -13.33 -23.17 4.90
CA LEU A 61 -12.45 -23.29 3.75
C LEU A 61 -11.04 -22.89 4.17
N ALA A 62 -10.06 -23.74 3.90
CA ALA A 62 -8.65 -23.38 4.13
C ALA A 62 -8.28 -22.18 3.24
N PRO A 63 -7.49 -21.23 3.73
CA PRO A 63 -7.00 -20.12 2.91
C PRO A 63 -6.25 -20.64 1.68
N VAL A 64 -6.40 -19.93 0.56
CA VAL A 64 -5.64 -20.26 -0.66
C VAL A 64 -4.17 -19.93 -0.40
N ARG A 65 -3.27 -20.90 -0.59
CA ARG A 65 -1.83 -20.68 -0.44
C ARG A 65 -1.18 -20.41 -1.79
N LEU A 66 -0.56 -19.25 -1.92
CA LEU A 66 0.01 -18.72 -3.15
C LEU A 66 1.55 -18.66 -3.06
N ASN A 67 2.22 -19.77 -2.84
CA ASN A 67 3.65 -19.83 -2.48
C ASN A 67 4.63 -19.77 -3.67
N ALA A 68 4.15 -19.43 -4.87
CA ALA A 68 4.95 -19.34 -6.09
C ALA A 68 5.15 -17.88 -6.54
N ASP A 69 6.16 -17.64 -7.37
CA ASP A 69 6.34 -16.35 -8.04
C ASP A 69 5.29 -16.18 -9.16
N GLY A 70 4.94 -14.94 -9.48
CA GLY A 70 4.04 -14.59 -10.58
C GLY A 70 2.74 -13.90 -10.17
N ASN A 71 1.74 -13.95 -11.05
CA ASN A 71 0.46 -13.29 -10.85
C ASN A 71 -0.61 -14.27 -10.39
N PHE A 72 -1.34 -13.89 -9.37
CA PHE A 72 -2.44 -14.64 -8.79
C PHE A 72 -3.70 -13.79 -8.69
N ARG A 73 -4.85 -14.47 -8.68
CA ARG A 73 -6.16 -13.83 -8.50
C ARG A 73 -6.91 -14.60 -7.43
N ILE A 74 -7.47 -13.88 -6.47
CA ILE A 74 -8.29 -14.42 -5.39
C ILE A 74 -9.62 -13.69 -5.36
N GLY A 75 -10.64 -14.30 -4.82
CA GLY A 75 -11.98 -13.72 -4.71
C GLY A 75 -12.71 -14.21 -3.46
N PRO A 76 -13.87 -13.59 -3.15
CA PRO A 76 -14.65 -13.98 -1.98
C PRO A 76 -15.20 -15.42 -2.08
N PRO A 77 -15.46 -16.08 -0.93
CA PRO A 77 -15.29 -15.54 0.41
C PRO A 77 -13.83 -15.51 0.84
N TYR A 78 -13.41 -14.38 1.42
CA TYR A 78 -12.07 -14.26 2.05
C TYR A 78 -12.09 -14.92 3.41
N VAL A 79 -11.10 -15.78 3.68
CA VAL A 79 -11.00 -16.56 4.92
C VAL A 79 -9.70 -16.19 5.63
N ALA A 80 -9.80 -15.74 6.88
CA ALA A 80 -8.64 -15.42 7.69
C ALA A 80 -7.71 -16.63 7.88
N ASP A 81 -6.40 -16.43 7.73
CA ASP A 81 -5.41 -17.48 8.02
C ASP A 81 -5.42 -17.79 9.53
N PRO A 82 -5.35 -19.06 9.92
CA PRO A 82 -5.28 -19.47 11.33
C PRO A 82 -4.11 -18.84 12.10
N ALA A 83 -3.08 -18.35 11.44
CA ALA A 83 -1.97 -17.64 12.08
C ALA A 83 -2.41 -16.40 12.88
N PHE A 84 -3.59 -15.83 12.61
CA PHE A 84 -4.15 -14.74 13.41
C PHE A 84 -4.91 -15.19 14.67
N THR A 85 -5.07 -16.50 14.86
CA THR A 85 -5.74 -17.05 16.05
C THR A 85 -4.73 -17.25 17.17
N ALA A 86 -4.97 -16.63 18.32
CA ALA A 86 -4.10 -16.82 19.47
C ALA A 86 -4.05 -18.29 19.90
N ASN A 87 -2.86 -18.81 20.11
CA ASN A 87 -2.63 -20.17 20.60
C ASN A 87 -1.87 -20.11 21.94
N PRO A 88 -2.42 -20.60 23.05
CA PRO A 88 -1.79 -20.55 24.37
C PRO A 88 -0.47 -21.36 24.42
N ASP A 89 -0.33 -22.38 23.60
CA ASP A 89 0.85 -23.26 23.59
C ASP A 89 2.02 -22.69 22.78
N VAL A 90 1.82 -21.59 22.07
CA VAL A 90 2.87 -20.92 21.30
C VAL A 90 3.61 -19.90 22.18
N PRO A 91 4.96 -19.98 22.26
CA PRO A 91 5.76 -18.98 22.96
C PRO A 91 5.49 -17.58 22.42
N LYS A 92 5.30 -16.60 23.32
CA LYS A 92 4.97 -15.22 22.98
C LYS A 92 6.22 -14.35 22.88
N GLY A 93 6.30 -13.56 21.83
CA GLY A 93 7.21 -12.45 21.75
C GLY A 93 6.80 -11.32 22.71
N ARG A 94 7.75 -10.44 23.01
CA ARG A 94 7.46 -9.24 23.79
C ARG A 94 7.29 -8.03 22.88
N VAL A 95 6.50 -7.09 23.31
CA VAL A 95 6.30 -5.83 22.58
C VAL A 95 6.78 -4.67 23.44
N ILE A 96 7.65 -3.86 22.85
CA ILE A 96 8.18 -2.63 23.41
C ILE A 96 7.44 -1.48 22.75
N ARG A 97 6.96 -0.50 23.53
CA ARG A 97 6.36 0.73 23.02
C ARG A 97 7.07 1.94 23.57
N PHE A 98 7.33 2.92 22.72
CA PHE A 98 7.88 4.21 23.14
C PHE A 98 7.52 5.30 22.14
N THR A 99 7.79 6.53 22.53
CA THR A 99 7.61 7.69 21.65
C THR A 99 8.96 8.32 21.31
N MET A 100 9.02 8.91 20.13
CA MET A 100 10.12 9.76 19.70
C MET A 100 9.61 11.19 19.54
N ASN A 101 10.27 12.14 20.18
CA ASN A 101 9.98 13.55 19.99
C ASN A 101 10.53 14.02 18.63
N SER A 102 9.66 14.50 17.77
CA SER A 102 10.07 14.96 16.44
C SER A 102 11.07 16.12 16.47
N ALA A 103 11.06 16.94 17.53
CA ALA A 103 12.04 18.03 17.68
C ALA A 103 13.50 17.53 17.67
N GLU A 104 13.73 16.25 18.01
CA GLU A 104 15.06 15.63 17.99
C GLU A 104 15.43 15.05 16.61
N SER A 105 14.47 14.97 15.68
CA SER A 105 14.68 14.41 14.35
C SER A 105 15.35 15.41 13.42
N LYS A 106 16.39 14.97 12.71
CA LYS A 106 17.02 15.72 11.64
C LYS A 106 16.19 15.73 10.35
N PHE A 107 15.38 14.70 10.17
CA PHE A 107 14.61 14.50 8.94
C PHE A 107 13.17 15.03 9.03
N PHE A 108 12.50 14.82 10.15
CA PHE A 108 11.09 15.17 10.33
C PHE A 108 10.84 15.90 11.66
N PRO A 109 11.43 17.10 11.85
CA PRO A 109 11.37 17.82 13.13
C PRO A 109 9.98 18.38 13.45
N THR A 110 9.16 18.61 12.43
CA THR A 110 7.81 19.20 12.57
C THR A 110 6.85 18.60 11.56
N ALA A 111 5.56 18.72 11.85
CA ALA A 111 4.48 18.39 10.93
C ALA A 111 3.52 19.60 10.75
N PRO A 112 2.81 19.70 9.61
CA PRO A 112 1.81 20.74 9.40
C PRO A 112 0.70 20.66 10.46
N VAL A 113 0.30 21.81 11.01
CA VAL A 113 -0.87 21.96 11.88
C VAL A 113 -2.09 22.23 11.00
N GLY A 114 -3.11 21.44 11.17
CA GLY A 114 -4.41 21.70 10.56
C GLY A 114 -4.75 20.84 9.36
N ARG A 115 -5.90 20.26 9.46
CA ARG A 115 -6.64 19.29 8.65
C ARG A 115 -6.07 17.87 8.61
N PRO A 116 -6.79 16.90 9.16
CA PRO A 116 -6.59 15.52 8.79
C PRO A 116 -6.72 15.40 7.28
N GLY A 117 -5.70 14.90 6.61
CA GLY A 117 -5.77 14.57 5.19
C GLY A 117 -6.80 13.47 4.99
N GLY A 118 -8.04 13.84 4.72
CA GLY A 118 -9.04 12.93 4.21
C GLY A 118 -8.70 12.56 2.77
N PRO A 119 -9.03 11.34 2.33
CA PRO A 119 -8.93 10.96 0.93
C PRO A 119 -9.88 11.84 0.11
N GLY A 120 -9.32 12.60 -0.84
CA GLY A 120 -10.03 13.15 -1.97
C GLY A 120 -11.17 14.14 -1.68
N ARG A 121 -10.88 15.44 -1.71
CA ARG A 121 -11.95 16.41 -2.01
C ARG A 121 -12.50 16.14 -3.40
N GLY A 122 -13.83 15.94 -3.45
CA GLY A 122 -14.58 15.93 -4.68
C GLY A 122 -14.38 17.24 -5.47
N ARG A 123 -14.32 17.17 -6.79
CA ARG A 123 -14.34 18.30 -7.69
C ARG A 123 -15.58 19.16 -7.40
N GLY A 124 -15.41 20.45 -7.09
CA GLY A 124 -16.50 21.41 -7.21
C GLY A 124 -16.59 22.52 -6.18
N GLU A 125 -15.70 22.66 -5.22
CA GLU A 125 -15.72 23.84 -4.35
C GLU A 125 -14.80 24.94 -4.87
N PRO A 126 -15.27 26.21 -4.90
CA PRO A 126 -14.48 27.36 -5.33
C PRO A 126 -13.27 27.53 -4.40
N ALA A 127 -12.18 28.05 -4.98
CA ALA A 127 -10.94 28.36 -4.26
C ALA A 127 -11.28 29.22 -3.03
N ALA A 128 -11.04 28.64 -1.85
CA ALA A 128 -11.10 29.39 -0.61
C ALA A 128 -9.98 30.44 -0.59
N GLU A 129 -10.24 31.55 0.09
CA GLU A 129 -9.34 32.68 0.32
C GLU A 129 -7.90 32.26 0.67
N PRO A 130 -6.90 33.14 0.54
CA PRO A 130 -5.50 32.81 0.76
C PRO A 130 -5.34 32.23 2.16
N VAL A 131 -5.10 30.90 2.20
CA VAL A 131 -4.87 30.16 3.43
C VAL A 131 -3.49 30.56 3.92
N GLU A 132 -3.40 31.07 5.15
CA GLU A 132 -2.12 31.26 5.83
C GLU A 132 -1.24 30.01 5.63
N PRO A 133 0.06 30.16 5.45
CA PRO A 133 0.96 29.03 5.31
C PRO A 133 0.75 28.09 6.51
N PRO A 134 0.68 26.76 6.30
CA PRO A 134 0.40 25.82 7.36
C PRO A 134 1.42 26.02 8.49
N GLN A 135 0.92 26.27 9.70
CA GLN A 135 1.79 26.28 10.87
C GLN A 135 2.38 24.90 11.06
N HIS A 136 3.63 24.83 11.45
CA HIS A 136 4.34 23.59 11.73
C HIS A 136 4.54 23.44 13.23
N GLN A 137 4.30 22.25 13.76
CA GLN A 137 4.52 21.93 15.17
C GLN A 137 5.29 20.63 15.35
N THR A 138 5.99 20.52 16.47
CA THR A 138 6.58 19.26 16.91
C THR A 138 5.49 18.27 17.30
N PHE A 139 5.80 16.99 17.22
CA PHE A 139 4.86 15.91 17.54
C PHE A 139 5.57 14.73 18.21
N GLN A 140 4.80 13.83 18.80
CA GLN A 140 5.28 12.56 19.32
C GLN A 140 4.99 11.45 18.33
N ARG A 141 6.03 10.76 17.87
CA ARG A 141 5.92 9.59 16.98
C ARG A 141 5.84 8.32 17.81
N GLN A 142 4.80 7.52 17.60
CA GLN A 142 4.68 6.21 18.21
C GLN A 142 5.59 5.21 17.52
N VAL A 143 6.27 4.39 18.31
CA VAL A 143 7.09 3.27 17.84
C VAL A 143 6.74 2.04 18.66
N ALA A 144 6.48 0.93 17.97
CA ALA A 144 6.33 -0.36 18.59
C ALA A 144 7.37 -1.35 18.03
N VAL A 145 7.92 -2.19 18.88
CA VAL A 145 8.90 -3.19 18.49
C VAL A 145 8.47 -4.55 19.00
N TYR A 146 8.13 -5.45 18.09
CA TYR A 146 7.96 -6.85 18.42
C TYR A 146 9.32 -7.53 18.45
N VAL A 147 9.63 -8.18 19.55
CA VAL A 147 10.86 -8.96 19.75
C VAL A 147 10.46 -10.42 19.92
N PRO A 148 10.94 -11.34 19.06
CA PRO A 148 10.48 -12.72 19.05
C PRO A 148 10.87 -13.48 20.32
N PRO A 149 10.16 -14.56 20.66
CA PRO A 149 10.51 -15.39 21.80
C PRO A 149 11.92 -15.98 21.63
N GLY A 150 12.68 -16.05 22.71
CA GLY A 150 14.05 -16.57 22.69
C GLY A 150 15.09 -15.61 22.09
N TYR A 151 14.75 -14.35 21.81
CA TYR A 151 15.73 -13.36 21.37
C TYR A 151 16.80 -13.11 22.45
N VAL A 152 18.05 -13.18 22.06
CA VAL A 152 19.20 -12.88 22.94
C VAL A 152 19.58 -11.39 22.78
N PRO A 153 19.61 -10.59 23.85
CA PRO A 153 19.95 -9.18 23.79
C PRO A 153 21.26 -8.91 23.03
N ASN A 154 21.27 -7.84 22.26
CA ASN A 154 22.40 -7.40 21.42
C ASN A 154 22.86 -8.40 20.35
N THR A 155 22.08 -9.45 20.07
CA THR A 155 22.37 -10.37 18.96
C THR A 155 21.70 -9.84 17.68
N PRO A 156 22.45 -9.61 16.58
CA PRO A 156 21.88 -9.15 15.34
C PRO A 156 20.78 -10.10 14.82
N ALA A 157 19.56 -9.59 14.65
CA ALA A 157 18.41 -10.33 14.19
C ALA A 157 17.93 -9.83 12.82
N PRO A 158 17.38 -10.71 11.97
CA PRO A 158 16.62 -10.27 10.80
C PRO A 158 15.39 -9.48 11.25
N PHE A 159 14.96 -8.52 10.43
CA PHE A 159 13.87 -7.65 10.84
C PHE A 159 13.05 -7.13 9.67
N ILE A 160 11.87 -6.62 9.99
CA ILE A 160 10.97 -5.93 9.07
C ILE A 160 10.58 -4.57 9.65
N VAL A 161 10.66 -3.52 8.82
CA VAL A 161 10.11 -2.20 9.12
C VAL A 161 8.68 -2.15 8.58
N VAL A 162 7.74 -1.87 9.45
CA VAL A 162 6.29 -1.81 9.14
C VAL A 162 5.84 -0.36 9.19
N GLN A 163 5.39 0.17 8.07
CA GLN A 163 4.84 1.50 7.97
C GLN A 163 3.40 1.49 8.45
N ASP A 164 3.05 2.47 9.28
CA ASP A 164 1.84 2.59 10.08
C ASP A 164 1.77 1.56 11.23
N GLU A 165 1.35 2.04 12.41
CA GLU A 165 1.21 1.20 13.60
C GLU A 165 -0.14 0.46 13.69
N ARG A 166 -1.00 0.60 12.70
CA ARG A 166 -2.38 0.03 12.74
C ARG A 166 -2.43 -1.50 12.91
N TRP A 167 -1.33 -2.20 12.60
CA TRP A 167 -1.16 -3.63 12.85
C TRP A 167 -0.90 -3.95 14.31
N PHE A 168 -0.80 -2.92 15.11
CA PHE A 168 -0.53 -3.00 16.50
C PHE A 168 -1.70 -2.37 17.27
N VAL A 169 -2.57 -3.20 17.82
CA VAL A 169 -3.61 -2.73 18.75
C VAL A 169 -2.95 -2.67 20.11
N PRO A 170 -2.82 -1.50 20.74
CA PRO A 170 -2.39 -1.38 22.13
C PRO A 170 -3.34 -2.19 23.02
N GLU A 171 -2.83 -2.80 24.11
CA GLU A 171 -3.67 -3.44 25.12
C GLU A 171 -4.70 -2.48 25.71
N ASP A 172 -4.40 -1.18 25.69
CA ASP A 172 -5.21 -0.06 26.13
C ASP A 172 -5.99 0.63 24.98
N ALA A 173 -6.06 0.02 23.79
CA ALA A 173 -6.85 0.59 22.71
C ALA A 173 -8.30 0.81 23.15
N PRO A 174 -8.88 1.98 22.84
CA PRO A 174 -10.27 2.23 23.21
C PRO A 174 -11.17 1.14 22.63
N ALA A 175 -12.11 0.70 23.43
CA ALA A 175 -13.13 -0.25 23.00
C ALA A 175 -13.80 0.23 21.71
N GLY A 176 -14.25 -0.70 20.87
CA GLY A 176 -15.06 -0.39 19.71
C GLY A 176 -16.32 0.38 20.10
N ALA A 177 -17.06 0.89 19.13
CA ALA A 177 -18.32 1.60 19.37
C ALA A 177 -19.35 0.77 20.16
N ASP A 178 -19.18 -0.55 20.19
CA ASP A 178 -19.98 -1.51 20.95
C ASP A 178 -19.47 -1.74 22.39
N GLY A 179 -18.47 -1.00 22.84
CA GLY A 179 -17.87 -1.10 24.17
C GLY A 179 -16.99 -2.33 24.40
N LYS A 180 -16.76 -3.16 23.36
CA LYS A 180 -15.92 -4.36 23.48
C LYS A 180 -14.47 -4.08 23.13
N PRO A 181 -13.51 -4.82 23.70
CA PRO A 181 -12.13 -4.79 23.23
C PRO A 181 -12.08 -5.06 21.72
N ARG A 182 -11.24 -4.33 21.01
CA ARG A 182 -11.06 -4.48 19.56
C ARG A 182 -10.28 -5.75 19.24
N THR A 183 -10.89 -6.89 19.45
CA THR A 183 -10.35 -8.22 19.12
C THR A 183 -10.51 -8.58 17.65
N ASP A 184 -11.26 -7.77 16.91
CA ASP A 184 -11.53 -7.88 15.48
C ASP A 184 -10.40 -7.35 14.61
N LEU A 185 -9.42 -6.66 15.19
CA LEU A 185 -8.26 -6.17 14.46
C LEU A 185 -7.18 -7.25 14.44
N PRO A 186 -6.57 -7.53 13.28
CA PRO A 186 -5.46 -8.45 13.22
C PRO A 186 -4.31 -7.91 14.08
N PHE A 187 -3.76 -8.80 14.84
CA PHE A 187 -2.69 -8.54 15.76
C PHE A 187 -1.41 -9.15 15.22
N MET A 188 -0.55 -8.33 14.63
CA MET A 188 0.69 -8.81 14.02
C MET A 188 1.56 -9.65 14.97
N PRO A 189 1.71 -9.32 16.25
CA PRO A 189 2.46 -10.17 17.19
C PRO A 189 1.92 -11.60 17.27
N VAL A 190 0.61 -11.80 17.30
CA VAL A 190 0.00 -13.15 17.31
C VAL A 190 0.36 -13.92 16.03
N MET A 191 0.25 -13.27 14.88
CA MET A 191 0.64 -13.85 13.60
C MET A 191 2.12 -14.22 13.59
N LEU A 192 3.00 -13.33 14.04
CA LEU A 192 4.44 -13.57 14.09
C LEU A 192 4.80 -14.72 15.05
N ASP A 193 4.20 -14.76 16.25
CA ASP A 193 4.39 -15.85 17.21
C ASP A 193 4.06 -17.21 16.56
N ASN A 194 2.90 -17.30 15.90
CA ASN A 194 2.47 -18.53 15.24
C ASN A 194 3.37 -18.90 14.07
N LEU A 195 3.71 -17.96 13.18
CA LEU A 195 4.56 -18.22 12.02
C LEU A 195 5.99 -18.65 12.43
N ILE A 196 6.56 -18.00 13.44
CA ILE A 196 7.91 -18.30 13.96
C ILE A 196 7.90 -19.69 14.64
N SER A 197 6.93 -19.95 15.50
CA SER A 197 6.79 -21.24 16.19
C SER A 197 6.62 -22.40 15.21
N GLN A 198 5.86 -22.19 14.13
CA GLN A 198 5.65 -23.15 13.06
C GLN A 198 6.83 -23.22 12.08
N ARG A 199 7.88 -22.43 12.26
CA ARG A 199 9.04 -22.32 11.36
C ARG A 199 8.66 -21.96 9.91
N ARG A 200 7.53 -21.25 9.73
CA ARG A 200 7.09 -20.75 8.42
C ARG A 200 7.90 -19.52 8.00
N ILE A 201 8.39 -18.75 8.97
CA ILE A 201 9.33 -17.64 8.78
C ILE A 201 10.49 -17.74 9.76
N PRO A 202 11.63 -17.07 9.52
CA PRO A 202 12.69 -16.96 10.50
C PRO A 202 12.23 -16.19 11.75
N SER A 203 12.99 -16.31 12.84
CA SER A 203 12.77 -15.51 14.05
C SER A 203 13.18 -14.05 13.77
N ILE A 204 12.20 -13.19 13.51
CA ILE A 204 12.40 -11.79 13.09
C ILE A 204 11.95 -10.81 14.16
N VAL A 205 12.56 -9.62 14.18
CA VAL A 205 12.07 -8.42 14.87
C VAL A 205 11.16 -7.65 13.92
N ALA A 206 10.04 -7.09 14.41
CA ALA A 206 9.24 -6.15 13.64
C ALA A 206 9.29 -4.76 14.31
N VAL A 207 9.59 -3.73 13.51
CA VAL A 207 9.63 -2.32 13.95
C VAL A 207 8.48 -1.59 13.28
N LEU A 208 7.46 -1.21 14.05
CA LEU A 208 6.26 -0.56 13.56
C LEU A 208 6.34 0.94 13.87
N LEU A 209 6.19 1.77 12.84
CA LEU A 209 6.37 3.21 12.92
C LEU A 209 5.09 3.94 12.53
N SER A 210 4.57 4.80 13.43
CA SER A 210 3.54 5.75 13.02
C SER A 210 4.15 6.88 12.18
N PRO A 211 3.44 7.40 11.20
CA PRO A 211 3.83 8.62 10.51
C PRO A 211 3.62 9.84 11.42
N GLY A 212 4.11 10.99 11.02
CA GLY A 212 3.73 12.26 11.62
C GLY A 212 2.25 12.58 11.35
N PRO A 213 1.63 13.45 12.18
CA PRO A 213 0.21 13.81 12.10
C PRO A 213 -0.13 14.61 10.84
N GLY A 214 -1.43 14.71 10.55
CA GLY A 214 -1.95 15.52 9.45
C GLY A 214 -1.45 15.06 8.09
N GLY A 215 -1.00 15.99 7.25
CA GLY A 215 -0.45 15.72 5.92
C GLY A 215 0.97 15.14 5.92
N GLN A 216 1.60 14.97 7.08
CA GLN A 216 2.99 14.51 7.19
C GLN A 216 3.17 13.10 6.65
N ARG A 217 2.16 12.22 6.81
CA ARG A 217 2.19 10.86 6.28
C ARG A 217 2.48 10.80 4.78
N THR A 218 1.83 11.65 3.99
CA THR A 218 2.07 11.72 2.54
C THR A 218 3.46 12.28 2.21
N ILE A 219 3.95 13.22 3.00
CA ILE A 219 5.31 13.76 2.83
C ILE A 219 6.35 12.69 3.14
N GLU A 220 6.16 11.92 4.21
CA GLU A 220 7.09 10.87 4.62
C GLU A 220 7.08 9.67 3.68
N TYR A 221 5.90 9.25 3.23
CA TYR A 221 5.72 7.96 2.57
C TYR A 221 5.60 8.04 1.04
N ASP A 222 4.96 9.08 0.49
CA ASP A 222 4.75 9.18 -0.95
C ASP A 222 5.88 9.93 -1.68
N THR A 223 6.78 10.59 -0.93
CA THR A 223 7.94 11.26 -1.54
C THR A 223 9.01 10.23 -1.89
N VAL A 224 9.30 10.08 -3.18
CA VAL A 224 10.40 9.23 -3.64
C VAL A 224 11.73 9.90 -3.35
N SER A 225 12.28 9.63 -2.18
CA SER A 225 13.58 10.14 -1.71
C SER A 225 14.17 9.20 -0.65
N ASP A 226 15.44 9.39 -0.35
CA ASP A 226 16.16 8.64 0.68
C ASP A 226 15.88 9.15 2.12
N ARG A 227 15.10 10.23 2.23
CA ARG A 227 14.86 10.90 3.51
C ARG A 227 14.26 9.98 4.57
N TYR A 228 13.26 9.17 4.18
CA TYR A 228 12.59 8.28 5.12
C TYR A 228 13.47 7.10 5.54
N VAL A 229 14.17 6.47 4.61
CA VAL A 229 15.10 5.38 4.96
C VAL A 229 16.24 5.88 5.84
N ASN A 230 16.78 7.06 5.57
CA ASN A 230 17.82 7.66 6.41
C ASN A 230 17.31 7.97 7.83
N PHE A 231 16.07 8.42 7.98
CA PHE A 231 15.42 8.55 9.28
C PHE A 231 15.36 7.22 10.03
N VAL A 232 14.90 6.16 9.37
CA VAL A 232 14.84 4.82 9.98
C VAL A 232 16.21 4.33 10.41
N GLU A 233 17.20 4.41 9.51
CA GLU A 233 18.54 3.88 9.72
C GLU A 233 19.35 4.65 10.78
N THR A 234 19.19 5.97 10.82
CA THR A 234 20.09 6.80 11.65
C THR A 234 19.45 7.32 12.94
N GLU A 235 18.12 7.27 13.04
CA GLU A 235 17.42 7.75 14.23
C GLU A 235 16.65 6.63 14.95
N VAL A 236 15.85 5.83 14.20
CA VAL A 236 14.97 4.84 14.80
C VAL A 236 15.74 3.59 15.26
N LEU A 237 16.42 2.91 14.34
CA LEU A 237 17.10 1.66 14.65
C LEU A 237 18.21 1.82 15.71
N PRO A 238 19.06 2.89 15.66
CA PRO A 238 20.07 3.12 16.69
C PRO A 238 19.45 3.39 18.07
N ARG A 239 18.30 4.09 18.13
CA ARG A 239 17.61 4.31 19.39
C ARG A 239 17.10 3.01 19.99
N ILE A 240 16.49 2.14 19.19
CA ILE A 240 16.02 0.83 19.63
C ILE A 240 17.17 -0.01 20.15
N THR A 241 18.30 -0.03 19.43
CA THR A 241 19.48 -0.79 19.85
C THR A 241 20.04 -0.28 21.18
N ARG A 242 20.20 1.03 21.32
CA ARG A 242 20.77 1.66 22.51
C ARG A 242 19.88 1.49 23.75
N ASP A 243 18.57 1.72 23.60
CA ASP A 243 17.65 1.84 24.74
C ASP A 243 17.06 0.49 25.15
N TYR A 244 16.94 -0.47 24.20
CA TYR A 244 16.25 -1.73 24.40
C TYR A 244 17.07 -2.99 24.12
N GLN A 245 18.35 -2.82 23.75
CA GLN A 245 19.29 -3.93 23.48
C GLN A 245 18.81 -4.85 22.36
N VAL A 246 18.09 -4.31 21.37
CA VAL A 246 17.67 -5.04 20.17
C VAL A 246 18.60 -4.67 19.03
N ALA A 247 19.42 -5.60 18.59
CA ALA A 247 20.36 -5.41 17.49
C ALA A 247 19.78 -5.95 16.17
N PHE A 248 20.12 -5.28 15.07
CA PHE A 248 19.62 -5.56 13.74
C PHE A 248 20.73 -6.09 12.84
N THR A 249 20.41 -7.08 11.99
CA THR A 249 21.38 -7.58 11.01
C THR A 249 21.76 -6.50 10.01
N THR A 250 23.01 -6.54 9.56
CA THR A 250 23.50 -5.72 8.44
C THR A 250 23.36 -6.43 7.08
N ASP A 251 23.00 -7.72 7.08
CA ASP A 251 22.73 -8.48 5.87
C ASP A 251 21.42 -7.99 5.22
N PRO A 252 21.44 -7.42 4.00
CA PRO A 252 20.26 -6.93 3.34
C PRO A 252 19.22 -8.02 3.02
N GLU A 253 19.63 -9.29 2.92
CA GLU A 253 18.71 -10.43 2.82
C GLU A 253 17.93 -10.68 4.11
N GLY A 254 18.41 -10.24 5.24
CA GLY A 254 17.72 -10.29 6.53
C GLY A 254 16.89 -9.05 6.85
N ARG A 255 16.65 -8.15 5.88
CA ARG A 255 16.00 -6.87 6.09
C ARG A 255 14.84 -6.68 5.12
N ALA A 256 13.66 -6.44 5.68
CA ALA A 256 12.42 -6.28 4.93
C ALA A 256 11.70 -4.97 5.26
N ALA A 257 10.85 -4.51 4.35
CA ALA A 257 9.95 -3.39 4.56
C ALA A 257 8.53 -3.79 4.14
N PHE A 258 7.54 -3.39 4.94
CA PHE A 258 6.12 -3.66 4.71
C PHE A 258 5.31 -2.39 4.85
N GLY A 259 4.33 -2.22 3.99
CA GLY A 259 3.38 -1.14 4.13
C GLY A 259 2.13 -1.30 3.28
N GLU A 260 1.18 -0.43 3.55
CA GLU A 260 -0.10 -0.34 2.89
C GLU A 260 -0.29 1.06 2.34
N SER A 261 -0.92 1.16 1.17
CA SER A 261 -1.20 2.46 0.56
C SER A 261 0.10 3.29 0.39
N SER A 262 0.16 4.48 0.96
CA SER A 262 1.37 5.31 1.02
C SER A 262 2.54 4.58 1.72
N GLY A 263 2.26 3.83 2.79
CA GLY A 263 3.29 3.02 3.47
C GLY A 263 3.94 1.98 2.55
N ALA A 264 3.20 1.42 1.60
CA ALA A 264 3.73 0.50 0.61
C ALA A 264 4.67 1.20 -0.40
N ALA A 265 4.36 2.44 -0.77
CA ALA A 265 5.26 3.26 -1.58
C ALA A 265 6.56 3.56 -0.82
N ALA A 266 6.47 3.89 0.48
CA ALA A 266 7.65 4.07 1.35
C ALA A 266 8.49 2.79 1.44
N ALA A 267 7.86 1.62 1.67
CA ALA A 267 8.55 0.33 1.76
C ALA A 267 9.35 0.01 0.49
N LEU A 268 8.74 0.21 -0.69
CA LEU A 268 9.45 0.03 -1.95
C LEU A 268 10.55 1.08 -2.14
N THR A 269 10.27 2.35 -1.82
CA THR A 269 11.25 3.45 -1.96
C THR A 269 12.51 3.17 -1.12
N MET A 270 12.35 2.70 0.13
CA MET A 270 13.46 2.29 0.98
C MET A 270 14.36 1.26 0.28
N ALA A 271 13.77 0.16 -0.19
CA ALA A 271 14.51 -0.91 -0.85
C ALA A 271 15.07 -0.50 -2.22
N TRP A 272 14.33 0.31 -2.96
CA TRP A 272 14.75 0.76 -4.30
C TRP A 272 15.96 1.68 -4.27
N LEU A 273 15.96 2.66 -3.36
CA LEU A 273 17.04 3.63 -3.24
C LEU A 273 18.24 3.07 -2.47
N HIS A 274 18.01 2.14 -1.55
CA HIS A 274 19.05 1.50 -0.74
C HIS A 274 19.04 -0.02 -0.86
N PRO A 275 19.32 -0.57 -2.05
CA PRO A 275 19.37 -2.02 -2.26
C PRO A 275 20.54 -2.71 -1.55
N ASN A 276 21.47 -1.95 -0.99
CA ASN A 276 22.50 -2.44 -0.08
C ASN A 276 22.02 -2.61 1.36
N LEU A 277 20.80 -2.13 1.67
CA LEU A 277 20.20 -2.22 3.00
C LEU A 277 18.97 -3.13 3.03
N TYR A 278 18.09 -3.07 2.04
CA TYR A 278 16.81 -3.79 2.04
C TYR A 278 16.62 -4.55 0.73
N HIS A 279 16.34 -5.86 0.83
CA HIS A 279 16.06 -6.70 -0.34
C HIS A 279 14.60 -7.17 -0.43
N ARG A 280 13.80 -7.04 0.63
CA ARG A 280 12.49 -7.67 0.75
C ARG A 280 11.40 -6.64 0.98
N VAL A 281 10.35 -6.68 0.15
CA VAL A 281 9.24 -5.71 0.19
C VAL A 281 7.91 -6.43 0.17
N ILE A 282 7.00 -6.01 1.07
CA ILE A 282 5.58 -6.36 1.05
C ILE A 282 4.77 -5.08 0.86
N SER A 283 3.91 -5.07 -0.15
CA SER A 283 3.14 -3.90 -0.57
C SER A 283 1.68 -4.24 -0.76
N TYR A 284 0.79 -3.70 0.08
CA TYR A 284 -0.66 -3.79 -0.10
C TYR A 284 -1.21 -2.49 -0.67
N SER A 285 -1.99 -2.57 -1.75
CA SER A 285 -2.65 -1.41 -2.38
C SER A 285 -1.70 -0.23 -2.56
N GLY A 286 -0.48 -0.49 -3.04
CA GLY A 286 0.62 0.47 -3.04
C GLY A 286 0.30 1.75 -3.79
N THR A 287 0.62 2.89 -3.19
CA THR A 287 0.44 4.23 -3.77
C THR A 287 1.50 4.52 -4.84
N PHE A 288 1.56 3.68 -5.89
CA PHE A 288 2.45 3.89 -7.04
C PHE A 288 1.85 4.85 -8.08
N VAL A 289 1.21 5.90 -7.58
CA VAL A 289 0.50 6.94 -8.35
C VAL A 289 1.19 8.30 -8.20
N ALA A 290 0.78 9.28 -9.02
CA ALA A 290 1.39 10.60 -9.05
C ALA A 290 0.90 11.47 -7.89
N LEU A 291 1.48 11.31 -6.69
CA LEU A 291 1.21 12.16 -5.53
C LEU A 291 2.38 13.15 -5.29
N GLN A 292 3.30 12.85 -4.42
CA GLN A 292 4.40 13.74 -4.05
C GLN A 292 5.46 13.79 -5.18
N ARG A 293 5.35 14.81 -6.02
CA ARG A 293 6.27 15.03 -7.15
C ARG A 293 7.51 15.80 -6.70
N ASN A 294 8.66 15.42 -7.24
CA ASN A 294 9.93 16.12 -7.01
C ASN A 294 10.84 16.06 -8.25
N ALA A 295 12.03 16.63 -8.17
CA ALA A 295 12.96 16.65 -9.31
C ALA A 295 13.43 15.25 -9.72
N THR A 296 13.57 14.33 -8.78
CA THR A 296 13.99 12.94 -9.04
C THR A 296 12.84 12.09 -9.60
N ALA A 297 11.63 12.33 -9.12
CA ALA A 297 10.42 11.63 -9.51
C ALA A 297 9.34 12.63 -9.94
N PRO A 298 9.38 13.15 -11.18
CA PRO A 298 8.46 14.19 -11.66
C PRO A 298 7.00 13.74 -11.71
N ASN A 299 6.75 12.44 -11.74
CA ASN A 299 5.40 11.86 -11.60
C ASN A 299 5.19 11.15 -10.26
N GLY A 300 6.03 11.46 -9.22
CA GLY A 300 5.97 10.77 -7.93
C GLY A 300 6.23 9.27 -8.08
N ALA A 301 5.57 8.46 -7.27
CA ALA A 301 5.77 7.00 -7.28
C ALA A 301 5.24 6.30 -8.56
N TRP A 302 4.51 6.99 -9.42
CA TRP A 302 4.17 6.50 -10.77
C TRP A 302 5.42 6.18 -11.60
N ASP A 303 6.51 6.91 -11.36
CA ASP A 303 7.77 6.71 -12.07
C ASP A 303 8.43 5.35 -11.79
N PHE A 304 8.05 4.62 -10.74
CA PHE A 304 8.57 3.28 -10.50
C PHE A 304 8.32 2.34 -11.69
N HIS A 305 7.07 2.21 -12.11
CA HIS A 305 6.73 1.32 -13.21
C HIS A 305 6.91 1.95 -14.59
N GLN A 306 6.89 3.27 -14.70
CA GLN A 306 7.04 3.96 -15.98
C GLN A 306 8.50 4.16 -16.36
N THR A 307 9.36 4.45 -15.40
CA THR A 307 10.72 4.94 -15.67
C THR A 307 11.79 4.14 -14.92
N PHE A 308 11.68 4.02 -13.58
CA PHE A 308 12.79 3.51 -12.77
C PHE A 308 13.04 2.02 -12.99
N ILE A 309 12.04 1.17 -12.87
CA ILE A 309 12.21 -0.27 -13.08
C ILE A 309 12.62 -0.58 -14.52
N PRO A 310 11.95 -0.01 -15.56
CA PRO A 310 12.33 -0.29 -16.95
C PRO A 310 13.75 0.13 -17.32
N ASN A 311 14.23 1.27 -16.82
CA ASN A 311 15.49 1.90 -17.25
C ASN A 311 16.68 1.63 -16.32
N SER A 312 16.51 0.93 -15.22
CA SER A 312 17.60 0.58 -14.30
C SER A 312 18.06 -0.86 -14.50
N GLU A 313 19.27 -1.16 -14.10
CA GLU A 313 19.71 -2.53 -13.89
C GLU A 313 18.86 -3.19 -12.79
N ARG A 314 18.70 -4.52 -12.88
CA ARG A 314 17.95 -5.27 -11.89
C ARG A 314 18.67 -5.23 -10.55
N LYS A 315 17.96 -4.70 -9.54
CA LYS A 315 18.40 -4.68 -8.13
C LYS A 315 18.11 -6.03 -7.47
N PRO A 316 18.78 -6.41 -6.37
CA PRO A 316 18.55 -7.68 -5.67
C PRO A 316 17.27 -7.63 -4.80
N LEU A 317 16.16 -7.26 -5.37
CA LEU A 317 14.89 -7.12 -4.65
C LEU A 317 13.97 -8.31 -4.89
N ARG A 318 13.23 -8.68 -3.85
CA ARG A 318 12.10 -9.60 -3.85
C ARG A 318 10.85 -8.82 -3.42
N VAL A 319 9.81 -8.76 -4.27
CA VAL A 319 8.69 -7.85 -4.08
C VAL A 319 7.36 -8.60 -4.11
N TRP A 320 6.65 -8.59 -3.01
CA TRP A 320 5.27 -9.03 -2.91
C TRP A 320 4.34 -7.83 -3.09
N LEU A 321 3.35 -7.96 -3.97
CA LEU A 321 2.41 -6.89 -4.31
C LEU A 321 0.97 -7.39 -4.22
N HIS A 322 0.08 -6.54 -3.74
CA HIS A 322 -1.36 -6.75 -3.77
C HIS A 322 -2.07 -5.49 -4.26
N VAL A 323 -3.19 -5.68 -4.98
CA VAL A 323 -4.16 -4.62 -5.28
C VAL A 323 -5.57 -5.19 -5.33
N SER A 324 -6.53 -4.41 -4.86
CA SER A 324 -7.96 -4.73 -4.90
C SER A 324 -8.61 -4.29 -6.21
N GLU A 325 -9.66 -4.99 -6.65
CA GLU A 325 -10.42 -4.64 -7.85
C GLU A 325 -11.05 -3.25 -7.76
N ASN A 326 -11.62 -2.92 -6.60
CA ASN A 326 -12.26 -1.63 -6.33
C ASN A 326 -11.35 -0.70 -5.51
N ASP A 327 -10.05 -0.71 -5.81
CA ASP A 327 -9.06 0.14 -5.17
C ASP A 327 -9.27 1.62 -5.52
N LEU A 328 -8.56 2.52 -4.85
CA LEU A 328 -8.68 3.96 -5.07
C LEU A 328 -8.49 4.32 -6.55
N GLY A 329 -9.39 5.13 -7.06
CA GLY A 329 -9.35 5.56 -8.47
C GLY A 329 -9.51 4.44 -9.49
N ALA A 330 -10.09 3.29 -9.16
CA ALA A 330 -10.26 2.14 -10.07
C ALA A 330 -10.96 2.51 -11.38
N THR A 331 -11.88 3.50 -11.36
CA THR A 331 -12.59 4.01 -12.53
C THR A 331 -11.92 5.22 -13.18
N SER A 332 -10.83 5.75 -12.60
CA SER A 332 -10.11 6.91 -13.14
C SER A 332 -9.30 6.51 -14.37
N PRO A 333 -9.29 7.35 -15.43
CA PRO A 333 -8.42 7.13 -16.59
C PRO A 333 -6.95 7.04 -16.19
N ALA A 334 -6.21 6.14 -16.85
CA ALA A 334 -4.79 5.92 -16.55
C ALA A 334 -3.92 7.18 -16.74
N GLU A 335 -4.31 8.07 -17.65
CA GLU A 335 -3.63 9.32 -17.98
C GLU A 335 -3.62 10.30 -16.79
N GLN A 336 -4.56 10.17 -15.86
CA GLN A 336 -4.59 10.96 -14.65
C GLN A 336 -3.54 10.52 -13.63
N MET A 337 -2.90 9.35 -13.84
CA MET A 337 -1.89 8.76 -12.94
C MET A 337 -2.38 8.63 -11.48
N ARG A 338 -3.69 8.43 -11.30
CA ARG A 338 -4.39 8.37 -10.01
C ARG A 338 -5.24 7.10 -9.85
N ASN A 339 -4.91 6.05 -10.59
CA ASN A 339 -5.58 4.76 -10.57
C ASN A 339 -4.65 3.70 -9.96
N TRP A 340 -4.95 3.27 -8.74
CA TRP A 340 -4.15 2.29 -8.00
C TRP A 340 -4.14 0.92 -8.67
N VAL A 341 -5.28 0.51 -9.26
CA VAL A 341 -5.40 -0.76 -9.96
C VAL A 341 -4.46 -0.79 -11.16
N VAL A 342 -4.48 0.27 -11.98
CA VAL A 342 -3.58 0.41 -13.13
C VAL A 342 -2.13 0.47 -12.68
N ALA A 343 -1.82 1.26 -11.65
CA ALA A 343 -0.44 1.43 -11.17
C ALA A 343 0.15 0.11 -10.68
N ASN A 344 -0.55 -0.64 -9.84
CA ASN A 344 -0.04 -1.91 -9.29
C ASN A 344 0.04 -3.02 -10.34
N ASN A 345 -0.89 -3.08 -11.30
CA ASN A 345 -0.77 -3.99 -12.44
C ASN A 345 0.48 -3.65 -13.30
N ARG A 346 0.76 -2.36 -13.54
CA ARG A 346 1.97 -1.93 -14.25
C ARG A 346 3.24 -2.21 -13.45
N MET A 347 3.21 -2.08 -12.12
CA MET A 347 4.31 -2.50 -11.25
C MET A 347 4.64 -3.98 -11.44
N ALA A 348 3.64 -4.86 -11.36
CA ALA A 348 3.81 -6.29 -11.58
C ALA A 348 4.38 -6.60 -12.98
N ALA A 349 3.86 -5.93 -14.02
CA ALA A 349 4.34 -6.08 -15.39
C ALA A 349 5.81 -5.63 -15.54
N ALA A 350 6.20 -4.51 -14.95
CA ALA A 350 7.56 -3.99 -14.99
C ALA A 350 8.56 -4.93 -14.27
N LEU A 351 8.18 -5.43 -13.07
CA LEU A 351 8.97 -6.39 -12.32
C LEU A 351 9.15 -7.69 -13.11
N LYS A 352 8.07 -8.20 -13.71
CA LYS A 352 8.11 -9.38 -14.59
C LYS A 352 9.06 -9.18 -15.76
N ALA A 353 8.93 -8.06 -16.47
CA ALA A 353 9.76 -7.77 -17.66
C ALA A 353 11.25 -7.69 -17.32
N LYS A 354 11.60 -7.25 -16.12
CA LYS A 354 12.98 -7.17 -15.62
C LYS A 354 13.46 -8.45 -14.91
N GLY A 355 12.64 -9.50 -14.82
CA GLY A 355 13.00 -10.78 -14.22
C GLY A 355 13.20 -10.72 -12.70
N TYR A 356 12.52 -9.81 -12.01
CA TYR A 356 12.52 -9.81 -10.54
C TYR A 356 11.78 -11.03 -9.98
N PRO A 357 12.23 -11.61 -8.85
CA PRO A 357 11.36 -12.46 -8.05
C PRO A 357 10.24 -11.60 -7.48
N TYR A 358 9.01 -11.83 -7.93
CA TYR A 358 7.83 -11.12 -7.48
C TYR A 358 6.62 -12.04 -7.35
N GLN A 359 5.73 -11.68 -6.44
CA GLN A 359 4.39 -12.24 -6.37
C GLN A 359 3.38 -11.10 -6.41
N PHE A 360 2.39 -11.20 -7.27
CA PHE A 360 1.33 -10.23 -7.40
C PHE A 360 -0.03 -10.88 -7.18
N VAL A 361 -0.77 -10.40 -6.20
CA VAL A 361 -2.11 -10.87 -5.84
C VAL A 361 -3.13 -9.81 -6.18
N PHE A 362 -4.05 -10.14 -7.08
CA PHE A 362 -5.22 -9.33 -7.39
C PHE A 362 -6.42 -9.90 -6.65
N SER A 363 -7.12 -9.08 -5.85
CA SER A 363 -8.31 -9.50 -5.11
C SER A 363 -9.58 -8.92 -5.73
N GLU A 364 -10.54 -9.82 -6.05
CA GLU A 364 -11.83 -9.46 -6.63
C GLU A 364 -12.82 -8.98 -5.58
N ALA A 365 -13.77 -8.14 -5.97
CA ALA A 365 -14.86 -7.64 -5.12
C ALA A 365 -14.37 -7.08 -3.76
N SER A 366 -13.18 -6.50 -3.72
CA SER A 366 -12.55 -5.92 -2.54
C SER A 366 -12.16 -4.46 -2.76
N GLY A 367 -12.11 -3.70 -1.67
CA GLY A 367 -11.76 -2.28 -1.65
C GLY A 367 -10.31 -2.01 -1.26
N HIS A 368 -9.97 -0.73 -1.15
CA HIS A 368 -8.63 -0.28 -0.77
C HIS A 368 -8.24 -0.80 0.62
N VAL A 369 -7.15 -1.56 0.69
CA VAL A 369 -6.64 -2.12 1.96
C VAL A 369 -7.74 -2.90 2.70
N GLU A 370 -8.37 -3.84 1.97
CA GLU A 370 -9.48 -4.63 2.49
C GLU A 370 -9.00 -5.62 3.56
N ARG A 371 -9.52 -5.46 4.78
CA ARG A 371 -9.09 -6.23 5.94
C ARG A 371 -9.23 -7.75 5.76
N ALA A 372 -10.31 -8.21 5.17
CA ALA A 372 -10.53 -9.64 4.96
C ALA A 372 -9.49 -10.26 4.03
N VAL A 373 -9.06 -9.50 3.02
CA VAL A 373 -7.99 -9.91 2.09
C VAL A 373 -6.64 -9.99 2.82
N GLU A 374 -6.35 -8.98 3.63
CA GLU A 374 -5.10 -8.93 4.42
C GLU A 374 -5.02 -10.11 5.39
N MET A 375 -6.10 -10.37 6.13
CA MET A 375 -6.14 -11.50 7.06
C MET A 375 -5.99 -12.86 6.36
N GLN A 376 -6.41 -12.99 5.11
CA GLN A 376 -6.18 -14.20 4.33
C GLN A 376 -4.73 -14.32 3.85
N THR A 377 -4.14 -13.23 3.39
CA THR A 377 -2.92 -13.28 2.55
C THR A 377 -1.64 -12.82 3.26
N LEU A 378 -1.72 -12.07 4.37
CA LEU A 378 -0.52 -11.51 5.00
C LEU A 378 0.43 -12.58 5.56
N PRO A 379 -0.03 -13.66 6.22
CA PRO A 379 0.86 -14.74 6.65
C PRO A 379 1.63 -15.35 5.49
N GLU A 380 0.97 -15.56 4.35
CA GLU A 380 1.59 -16.07 3.14
C GLU A 380 2.56 -15.08 2.50
N ALA A 381 2.24 -13.78 2.50
CA ALA A 381 3.16 -12.74 2.05
C ALA A 381 4.46 -12.75 2.86
N PHE A 382 4.35 -12.94 4.18
CA PHE A 382 5.54 -13.11 5.04
C PHE A 382 6.32 -14.37 4.70
N GLU A 383 5.67 -15.51 4.53
CA GLU A 383 6.35 -16.75 4.12
C GLU A 383 7.08 -16.58 2.78
N TRP A 384 6.39 -15.99 1.81
CA TRP A 384 6.95 -15.79 0.48
C TRP A 384 8.13 -14.81 0.49
N VAL A 385 8.01 -13.70 1.22
CA VAL A 385 9.08 -12.69 1.25
C VAL A 385 10.32 -13.21 1.97
N TRP A 386 10.18 -14.04 2.99
CA TRP A 386 11.29 -14.64 3.74
C TRP A 386 11.83 -15.95 3.11
N LYS A 387 11.22 -16.43 2.03
CA LYS A 387 11.65 -17.66 1.35
C LYS A 387 13.13 -17.58 0.96
N GLY A 388 13.87 -18.63 1.35
CA GLY A 388 15.29 -18.76 1.03
C GLY A 388 16.25 -17.99 1.94
N TYR A 389 15.78 -17.13 2.84
CA TYR A 389 16.63 -16.48 3.81
C TYR A 389 17.19 -17.50 4.84
N LYS A 390 18.48 -17.45 5.05
CA LYS A 390 19.18 -18.27 6.07
C LYS A 390 19.99 -17.30 6.94
N PRO A 391 19.66 -17.16 8.24
CA PRO A 391 20.47 -16.36 9.14
C PRO A 391 21.93 -16.85 9.16
N ALA A 392 22.88 -15.91 9.15
CA ALA A 392 24.28 -16.25 9.29
C ALA A 392 24.51 -16.91 10.66
N GLY A 393 25.17 -18.07 10.69
CA GLY A 393 25.62 -18.72 11.93
C GLY A 393 24.62 -19.68 12.59
N ARG A 394 23.62 -20.22 11.85
CA ARG A 394 22.82 -21.38 12.29
C ARG A 394 22.98 -22.57 11.37
#